data_6b919790909b395cbe1caf6ea7d444af
#
_entry.id   6b919790909b395cbe1caf6ea7d444af
#
_cell.length_a   1.000
_cell.length_b   1.000
_cell.length_c   1.000
_cell.angle_alpha   90.00
_cell.angle_beta   90.00
_cell.angle_gamma   90.00
#
_symmetry.space_group_name_H-M   'P 1'
#
loop_
_entity.id
_entity.type
_entity.pdbx_description
1 polymer ?
#
loop_
_entity_poly.entity_id
_entity_poly.type
_entity_poly.pdbx_seq_one_letter_code
_entity_poly.pdbx_strand_id
1 'polypeptide(L)'
;IGLVFDNPNSDYIVDLLRGAINQTREEGYHLIVEHMRSQDESMIHDLRRLIIQSNLDGVLLPPPICDSPDVLALLKEQETPYVKIASSKSSNGGLSVGMDDVSAAATMTRHLADLGHTNIGFVQGREGTTTTSRRLEGFQNAMQERGLAIKSEYIYAGDYTFKAGLLA
;
A
#
# COMPACT_ATOMS: atom_id res chain seq x y z
N ILE A 1 5.40 19.52 -1.49
CA ILE A 1 5.31 18.12 -1.07
C ILE A 1 5.20 17.24 -2.31
N GLY A 2 5.96 16.14 -2.35
CA GLY A 2 5.88 15.14 -3.42
C GLY A 2 4.94 14.00 -3.03
N LEU A 3 4.12 13.51 -3.97
CA LEU A 3 3.46 12.20 -3.88
C LEU A 3 3.99 11.33 -5.02
N VAL A 4 4.74 10.29 -4.66
CA VAL A 4 5.37 9.38 -5.63
C VAL A 4 4.72 8.01 -5.49
N PHE A 5 4.15 7.49 -6.60
CA PHE A 5 3.38 6.26 -6.55
C PHE A 5 3.63 5.32 -7.73
N ASP A 6 3.40 4.02 -7.51
CA ASP A 6 3.35 2.94 -8.51
C ASP A 6 2.19 2.01 -8.15
N ASN A 7 0.97 2.46 -8.38
CA ASN A 7 -0.21 1.68 -8.03
C ASN A 7 -1.20 1.65 -9.21
N PRO A 8 -1.58 0.48 -9.73
CA PRO A 8 -2.52 0.36 -10.83
C PRO A 8 -3.98 0.68 -10.45
N ASN A 9 -4.28 0.74 -9.15
CA ASN A 9 -5.63 1.04 -8.68
C ASN A 9 -5.86 2.56 -8.69
N SER A 10 -6.53 3.05 -9.73
CA SER A 10 -6.83 4.46 -9.92
C SER A 10 -7.68 5.05 -8.78
N ASP A 11 -8.68 4.31 -8.28
CA ASP A 11 -9.60 4.83 -7.26
C ASP A 11 -8.87 5.06 -5.94
N TYR A 12 -8.00 4.12 -5.53
CA TYR A 12 -7.16 4.28 -4.36
C TYR A 12 -6.27 5.53 -4.46
N ILE A 13 -5.64 5.75 -5.63
CA ILE A 13 -4.77 6.91 -5.84
C ILE A 13 -5.58 8.21 -5.88
N VAL A 14 -6.76 8.23 -6.48
CA VAL A 14 -7.64 9.41 -6.51
C VAL A 14 -8.07 9.83 -5.11
N ASP A 15 -8.45 8.89 -4.25
CA ASP A 15 -8.84 9.22 -2.87
C ASP A 15 -7.65 9.72 -2.05
N LEU A 16 -6.47 9.11 -2.23
CA LEU A 16 -5.23 9.59 -1.61
C LEU A 16 -4.88 11.01 -2.06
N LEU A 17 -4.94 11.27 -3.38
CA LEU A 17 -4.70 12.59 -3.96
C LEU A 17 -5.67 13.64 -3.40
N ARG A 18 -6.95 13.32 -3.30
CA ARG A 18 -7.96 14.25 -2.76
C ARG A 18 -7.61 14.67 -1.34
N GLY A 19 -7.24 13.72 -0.47
CA GLY A 19 -6.82 14.02 0.89
C GLY A 19 -5.55 14.86 0.94
N ALA A 20 -4.53 14.45 0.17
CA ALA A 20 -3.24 15.13 0.14
C ALA A 20 -3.34 16.56 -0.41
N ILE A 21 -4.09 16.78 -1.52
CA ILE A 21 -4.29 18.12 -2.11
C ILE A 21 -4.99 19.06 -1.13
N ASN A 22 -6.04 18.59 -0.46
CA ASN A 22 -6.77 19.44 0.49
C ASN A 22 -5.87 19.86 1.64
N GLN A 23 -5.19 18.91 2.28
CA GLN A 23 -4.34 19.21 3.44
C GLN A 23 -3.11 20.07 3.06
N THR A 24 -2.43 19.76 1.96
CA THR A 24 -1.28 20.56 1.54
C THR A 24 -1.68 22.00 1.21
N ARG A 25 -2.85 22.20 0.59
CA ARG A 25 -3.37 23.54 0.29
C ARG A 25 -3.68 24.33 1.56
N GLU A 26 -4.33 23.71 2.54
CA GLU A 26 -4.65 24.34 3.83
C GLU A 26 -3.39 24.78 4.59
N GLU A 27 -2.32 24.00 4.49
CA GLU A 27 -1.03 24.29 5.12
C GLU A 27 -0.08 25.14 4.28
N GLY A 28 -0.54 25.66 3.12
CA GLY A 28 0.26 26.54 2.27
C GLY A 28 1.29 25.83 1.40
N TYR A 29 1.19 24.52 1.23
CA TYR A 29 2.05 23.74 0.35
C TYR A 29 1.40 23.48 -1.00
N HIS A 30 2.25 23.17 -2.00
CA HIS A 30 1.83 22.59 -3.27
C HIS A 30 2.11 21.09 -3.29
N LEU A 31 1.22 20.31 -3.94
CA LEU A 31 1.42 18.89 -4.16
C LEU A 31 1.96 18.67 -5.58
N ILE A 32 3.12 18.04 -5.68
CA ILE A 32 3.70 17.53 -6.92
C ILE A 32 3.42 16.03 -6.96
N VAL A 33 2.84 15.56 -8.05
CA VAL A 33 2.42 14.16 -8.20
C VAL A 33 3.25 13.51 -9.30
N GLU A 34 3.91 12.41 -8.98
CA GLU A 34 4.76 11.70 -9.92
C GLU A 34 4.45 10.19 -9.90
N HIS A 35 4.21 9.62 -11.09
CA HIS A 35 4.09 8.20 -11.28
C HIS A 35 5.45 7.61 -11.64
N MET A 36 5.98 6.75 -10.79
CA MET A 36 7.26 6.06 -11.00
C MET A 36 7.07 4.56 -10.86
N ARG A 37 7.49 3.82 -11.88
CA ARG A 37 7.43 2.36 -11.82
C ARG A 37 8.56 1.82 -10.95
N SER A 38 8.23 1.09 -9.92
CA SER A 38 9.19 0.53 -8.95
C SER A 38 10.16 -0.49 -9.57
N GLN A 39 9.87 -0.98 -10.77
CA GLN A 39 10.71 -1.93 -11.52
C GLN A 39 11.67 -1.26 -12.51
N ASP A 40 11.53 0.04 -12.75
CA ASP A 40 12.40 0.75 -13.69
C ASP A 40 13.77 1.01 -13.04
N GLU A 41 14.84 0.66 -13.73
CA GLU A 41 16.23 0.86 -13.26
C GLU A 41 16.55 2.33 -13.02
N SER A 42 15.90 3.25 -13.75
CA SER A 42 16.06 4.70 -13.61
C SER A 42 15.33 5.30 -12.40
N MET A 43 14.42 4.56 -11.76
CA MET A 43 13.50 5.08 -10.73
C MET A 43 14.21 5.88 -9.63
N ILE A 44 15.31 5.37 -9.10
CA ILE A 44 16.08 6.04 -8.03
C ILE A 44 16.72 7.33 -8.53
N HIS A 45 17.24 7.32 -9.77
CA HIS A 45 17.80 8.50 -10.41
C HIS A 45 16.73 9.58 -10.63
N ASP A 46 15.56 9.18 -11.13
CA ASP A 46 14.45 10.08 -11.42
C ASP A 46 13.85 10.66 -10.14
N LEU A 47 13.73 9.85 -9.08
CA LEU A 47 13.31 10.34 -7.76
C LEU A 47 14.31 11.36 -7.18
N ARG A 48 15.62 11.09 -7.27
CA ARG A 48 16.66 12.05 -6.86
C ARG A 48 16.52 13.36 -7.61
N ARG A 49 16.35 13.28 -8.93
CA ARG A 49 16.16 14.46 -9.78
C ARG A 49 14.90 15.24 -9.38
N LEU A 50 13.79 14.55 -9.14
CA LEU A 50 12.53 15.17 -8.69
C LEU A 50 12.74 15.94 -7.37
N ILE A 51 13.34 15.30 -6.37
CA ILE A 51 13.59 15.92 -5.05
C ILE A 51 14.38 17.23 -5.21
N ILE A 52 15.48 17.17 -5.97
CA ILE A 52 16.40 18.32 -6.12
C ILE A 52 15.77 19.41 -6.98
N GLN A 53 15.24 19.08 -8.15
CA GLN A 53 14.74 20.09 -9.11
C GLN A 53 13.46 20.76 -8.63
N SER A 54 12.62 20.03 -7.89
CA SER A 54 11.37 20.58 -7.36
C SER A 54 11.52 21.11 -5.93
N ASN A 55 12.73 21.04 -5.36
CA ASN A 55 13.02 21.47 -3.98
C ASN A 55 11.94 20.97 -2.99
N LEU A 56 11.75 19.64 -2.95
CA LEU A 56 10.69 19.04 -2.15
C LEU A 56 10.96 19.15 -0.65
N ASP A 57 10.03 19.70 0.10
CA ASP A 57 10.06 19.75 1.57
C ASP A 57 9.74 18.40 2.23
N GLY A 58 9.16 17.46 1.50
CA GLY A 58 8.83 16.13 1.97
C GLY A 58 8.11 15.28 0.94
N VAL A 59 8.04 13.98 1.19
CA VAL A 59 7.47 13.01 0.23
C VAL A 59 6.46 12.07 0.90
N LEU A 60 5.33 11.85 0.23
CA LEU A 60 4.33 10.84 0.57
C LEU A 60 4.59 9.60 -0.29
N LEU A 61 4.70 8.44 0.36
CA LEU A 61 5.05 7.17 -0.26
C LEU A 61 3.96 6.12 -0.02
N PRO A 62 3.02 5.90 -0.94
CA PRO A 62 2.12 4.75 -0.90
C PRO A 62 2.80 3.45 -1.36
N PRO A 63 2.18 2.28 -1.12
CA PRO A 63 2.68 1.02 -1.63
C PRO A 63 2.70 0.96 -3.17
N PRO A 64 3.67 0.23 -3.75
CA PRO A 64 4.73 -0.57 -3.11
C PRO A 64 5.98 0.24 -2.75
N ILE A 65 6.07 1.51 -3.16
CA ILE A 65 7.28 2.34 -3.06
C ILE A 65 7.67 2.58 -1.60
N CYS A 66 6.70 2.69 -0.69
CA CYS A 66 6.92 2.97 0.73
C CYS A 66 7.81 1.94 1.46
N ASP A 67 7.96 0.75 0.93
CA ASP A 67 8.75 -0.34 1.52
C ASP A 67 10.06 -0.62 0.75
N SER A 68 10.36 0.18 -0.30
CA SER A 68 11.62 0.05 -1.08
C SER A 68 12.83 0.52 -0.27
N PRO A 69 13.81 -0.37 0.02
CA PRO A 69 15.01 0.00 0.76
C PRO A 69 15.82 1.11 0.07
N ASP A 70 15.90 1.07 -1.26
CA ASP A 70 16.68 2.03 -2.05
C ASP A 70 16.05 3.42 -2.02
N VAL A 71 14.71 3.50 -2.08
CA VAL A 71 13.98 4.77 -1.95
C VAL A 71 14.19 5.36 -0.56
N LEU A 72 14.07 4.55 0.48
CA LEU A 72 14.25 5.02 1.86
C LEU A 72 15.70 5.45 2.13
N ALA A 73 16.68 4.75 1.55
CA ALA A 73 18.09 5.13 1.62
C ALA A 73 18.36 6.46 0.92
N LEU A 74 17.80 6.66 -0.28
CA LEU A 74 17.90 7.92 -1.02
C LEU A 74 17.32 9.09 -0.23
N LEU A 75 16.10 8.94 0.32
CA LEU A 75 15.46 10.02 1.09
C LEU A 75 16.25 10.38 2.34
N LYS A 76 16.84 9.39 3.00
CA LYS A 76 17.75 9.61 4.13
C LYS A 76 19.03 10.34 3.71
N GLU A 77 19.63 9.94 2.59
CA GLU A 77 20.84 10.60 2.02
C GLU A 77 20.55 12.06 1.67
N GLN A 78 19.38 12.34 1.11
CA GLN A 78 18.96 13.70 0.73
C GLN A 78 18.35 14.49 1.90
N GLU A 79 18.34 13.93 3.11
CA GLU A 79 17.70 14.53 4.30
C GLU A 79 16.25 14.99 4.04
N THR A 80 15.56 14.32 3.11
CA THR A 80 14.20 14.65 2.73
C THR A 80 13.20 13.94 3.64
N PRO A 81 12.36 14.66 4.41
CA PRO A 81 11.32 14.08 5.24
C PRO A 81 10.34 13.26 4.40
N TYR A 82 9.84 12.16 4.97
CA TYR A 82 8.84 11.35 4.28
C TYR A 82 7.83 10.71 5.22
N VAL A 83 6.66 10.42 4.67
CA VAL A 83 5.61 9.65 5.32
C VAL A 83 5.29 8.43 4.47
N LYS A 84 5.36 7.25 5.11
CA LYS A 84 4.93 5.99 4.49
C LYS A 84 3.43 5.82 4.67
N ILE A 85 2.72 5.46 3.60
CA ILE A 85 1.28 5.19 3.63
C ILE A 85 1.06 3.70 3.50
N ALA A 86 0.22 3.13 4.38
CA ALA A 86 -0.10 1.71 4.42
C ALA A 86 1.13 0.77 4.51
N SER A 87 2.26 1.27 5.03
CA SER A 87 3.43 0.45 5.35
C SER A 87 3.23 -0.29 6.66
N SER A 88 3.62 -1.55 6.70
CA SER A 88 3.58 -2.36 7.93
C SER A 88 4.84 -2.23 8.77
N LYS A 89 5.91 -1.73 8.21
CA LYS A 89 7.20 -1.62 8.90
C LYS A 89 7.31 -0.25 9.57
N SER A 90 6.89 -0.21 10.82
CA SER A 90 7.11 0.92 11.75
C SER A 90 8.60 1.16 12.05
N SER A 91 9.51 0.29 11.59
CA SER A 91 10.82 0.09 12.24
C SER A 91 12.01 0.84 11.64
N ASN A 92 11.89 1.59 10.56
CA ASN A 92 13.05 2.21 9.90
C ASN A 92 13.01 3.74 9.84
N GLY A 93 12.51 4.39 10.92
CA GLY A 93 12.83 5.80 11.14
C GLY A 93 12.06 6.81 10.30
N GLY A 94 10.83 6.53 9.88
CA GLY A 94 9.94 7.50 9.25
C GLY A 94 8.56 7.48 9.88
N LEU A 95 7.81 8.57 9.68
CA LEU A 95 6.39 8.58 10.02
C LEU A 95 5.63 7.62 9.11
N SER A 96 4.59 6.99 9.64
CA SER A 96 3.73 6.12 8.85
C SER A 96 2.26 6.32 9.21
N VAL A 97 1.40 6.23 8.20
CA VAL A 97 -0.05 6.22 8.31
C VAL A 97 -0.55 4.92 7.71
N GLY A 98 -1.37 4.17 8.43
CA GLY A 98 -1.90 2.91 7.95
C GLY A 98 -3.07 2.43 8.77
N MET A 99 -3.62 1.31 8.38
CA MET A 99 -4.64 0.59 9.12
C MET A 99 -4.10 -0.75 9.61
N ASP A 100 -4.80 -1.38 10.56
CA ASP A 100 -4.50 -2.75 10.94
C ASP A 100 -5.13 -3.72 9.93
N ASP A 101 -4.37 -4.03 8.88
CA ASP A 101 -4.80 -4.91 7.77
C ASP A 101 -5.13 -6.34 8.26
N VAL A 102 -4.44 -6.83 9.29
CA VAL A 102 -4.71 -8.16 9.88
C VAL A 102 -6.10 -8.15 10.52
N SER A 103 -6.33 -7.20 11.42
CA SER A 103 -7.62 -7.08 12.12
C SER A 103 -8.77 -6.79 11.17
N ALA A 104 -8.56 -5.96 10.14
CA ALA A 104 -9.58 -5.64 9.15
C ALA A 104 -10.01 -6.87 8.35
N ALA A 105 -9.05 -7.63 7.81
CA ALA A 105 -9.33 -8.86 7.06
C ALA A 105 -9.95 -9.94 7.95
N ALA A 106 -9.46 -10.11 9.18
CA ALA A 106 -10.04 -11.04 10.15
C ALA A 106 -11.49 -10.67 10.50
N THR A 107 -11.79 -9.39 10.68
CA THR A 107 -13.14 -8.93 11.00
C THR A 107 -14.12 -9.24 9.87
N MET A 108 -13.75 -8.98 8.62
CA MET A 108 -14.58 -9.32 7.46
C MET A 108 -14.78 -10.84 7.33
N THR A 109 -13.73 -11.62 7.52
CA THR A 109 -13.81 -13.09 7.45
C THR A 109 -14.71 -13.65 8.54
N ARG A 110 -14.59 -13.17 9.78
CA ARG A 110 -15.50 -13.55 10.88
C ARG A 110 -16.94 -13.20 10.55
N HIS A 111 -17.18 -12.03 9.99
CA HIS A 111 -18.53 -11.60 9.59
C HIS A 111 -19.15 -12.57 8.60
N LEU A 112 -18.41 -12.99 7.57
CA LEU A 112 -18.90 -14.00 6.61
C LEU A 112 -19.15 -15.35 7.29
N ALA A 113 -18.27 -15.79 8.16
CA ALA A 113 -18.44 -17.03 8.92
C ALA A 113 -19.67 -16.98 9.85
N ASP A 114 -19.92 -15.84 10.51
CA ASP A 114 -21.07 -15.62 11.39
C ASP A 114 -22.41 -15.63 10.63
N LEU A 115 -22.38 -15.27 9.32
CA LEU A 115 -23.52 -15.41 8.41
C LEU A 115 -23.73 -16.86 7.92
N GLY A 116 -22.89 -17.81 8.35
CA GLY A 116 -23.00 -19.24 8.02
C GLY A 116 -22.21 -19.67 6.78
N HIS A 117 -21.37 -18.78 6.20
CA HIS A 117 -20.51 -19.17 5.09
C HIS A 117 -19.36 -20.05 5.57
N THR A 118 -19.22 -21.23 4.98
CA THR A 118 -18.15 -22.19 5.31
C THR A 118 -17.08 -22.27 4.22
N ASN A 119 -17.40 -21.87 2.99
CA ASN A 119 -16.49 -21.81 1.87
C ASN A 119 -16.24 -20.32 1.54
N ILE A 120 -15.17 -19.76 2.07
CA ILE A 120 -14.82 -18.36 1.90
C ILE A 120 -13.57 -18.27 1.04
N GLY A 121 -13.66 -17.57 -0.09
CA GLY A 121 -12.53 -17.31 -0.97
C GLY A 121 -11.81 -16.01 -0.60
N PHE A 122 -10.53 -15.93 -0.97
CA PHE A 122 -9.70 -14.75 -0.76
C PHE A 122 -8.93 -14.39 -2.03
N VAL A 123 -9.23 -13.23 -2.59
CA VAL A 123 -8.47 -12.66 -3.71
C VAL A 123 -7.37 -11.78 -3.13
N GLN A 124 -6.13 -12.19 -3.37
CA GLN A 124 -4.96 -11.46 -2.90
C GLN A 124 -4.76 -10.16 -3.69
N GLY A 125 -4.00 -9.25 -3.12
CA GLY A 125 -3.44 -8.12 -3.86
C GLY A 125 -2.11 -8.49 -4.54
N ARG A 126 -1.35 -7.47 -4.93
CA ARG A 126 -0.04 -7.64 -5.57
C ARG A 126 0.93 -8.39 -4.66
N GLU A 127 1.56 -9.42 -5.21
CA GLU A 127 2.58 -10.19 -4.51
C GLU A 127 3.74 -9.30 -4.05
N GLY A 128 4.35 -9.65 -2.92
CA GLY A 128 5.47 -8.91 -2.35
C GLY A 128 5.09 -7.61 -1.61
N THR A 129 3.81 -7.22 -1.62
CA THR A 129 3.36 -6.08 -0.81
C THR A 129 2.98 -6.52 0.60
N THR A 130 3.34 -5.74 1.59
CA THR A 130 3.08 -6.05 3.00
C THR A 130 1.61 -6.06 3.34
N THR A 131 0.81 -5.17 2.74
CA THR A 131 -0.65 -5.16 2.91
C THR A 131 -1.30 -6.47 2.46
N THR A 132 -0.83 -7.04 1.34
CA THR A 132 -1.31 -8.34 0.84
C THR A 132 -1.06 -9.45 1.86
N SER A 133 0.17 -9.55 2.35
CA SER A 133 0.55 -10.60 3.32
C SER A 133 -0.24 -10.48 4.63
N ARG A 134 -0.41 -9.26 5.15
CA ARG A 134 -1.14 -9.01 6.40
C ARG A 134 -2.63 -9.29 6.27
N ARG A 135 -3.25 -8.95 5.14
CA ARG A 135 -4.67 -9.28 4.90
C ARG A 135 -4.88 -10.79 4.78
N LEU A 136 -3.97 -11.49 4.10
CA LEU A 136 -4.00 -12.96 4.04
C LEU A 136 -3.85 -13.58 5.42
N GLU A 137 -2.93 -13.09 6.25
CA GLU A 137 -2.76 -13.51 7.65
C GLU A 137 -4.07 -13.35 8.44
N GLY A 138 -4.70 -12.18 8.35
CA GLY A 138 -5.98 -11.93 9.02
C GLY A 138 -7.09 -12.87 8.58
N PHE A 139 -7.20 -13.13 7.27
CA PHE A 139 -8.12 -14.10 6.72
C PHE A 139 -7.86 -15.51 7.29
N GLN A 140 -6.60 -15.97 7.25
CA GLN A 140 -6.21 -17.30 7.73
C GLN A 140 -6.49 -17.48 9.22
N ASN A 141 -6.14 -16.47 10.03
CA ASN A 141 -6.39 -16.48 11.47
C ASN A 141 -7.89 -16.62 11.78
N ALA A 142 -8.75 -15.86 11.10
CA ALA A 142 -10.19 -15.92 11.33
C ALA A 142 -10.81 -17.25 10.85
N MET A 143 -10.36 -17.81 9.74
CA MET A 143 -10.78 -19.14 9.28
C MET A 143 -10.42 -20.21 10.32
N GLN A 144 -9.20 -20.17 10.85
CA GLN A 144 -8.72 -21.09 11.88
C GLN A 144 -9.52 -20.95 13.18
N GLU A 145 -9.76 -19.72 13.66
CA GLU A 145 -10.57 -19.43 14.84
C GLU A 145 -11.98 -20.05 14.75
N ARG A 146 -12.54 -20.09 13.55
CA ARG A 146 -13.88 -20.65 13.29
C ARG A 146 -13.88 -22.13 12.92
N GLY A 147 -12.72 -22.80 12.93
CA GLY A 147 -12.59 -24.20 12.55
C GLY A 147 -12.91 -24.46 11.07
N LEU A 148 -12.79 -23.44 10.21
CA LEU A 148 -13.08 -23.53 8.79
C LEU A 148 -11.83 -23.95 8.00
N ALA A 149 -12.01 -24.81 7.00
CA ALA A 149 -10.92 -25.27 6.17
C ALA A 149 -10.47 -24.17 5.20
N ILE A 150 -9.16 -23.95 5.13
CA ILE A 150 -8.54 -23.09 4.13
C ILE A 150 -8.13 -23.95 2.94
N LYS A 151 -8.83 -23.82 1.82
CA LYS A 151 -8.54 -24.55 0.60
C LYS A 151 -7.68 -23.68 -0.31
N SER A 152 -6.59 -24.25 -0.83
CA SER A 152 -5.66 -23.52 -1.71
C SER A 152 -6.34 -22.99 -2.97
N GLU A 153 -7.32 -23.72 -3.51
CA GLU A 153 -8.11 -23.30 -4.67
C GLU A 153 -9.01 -22.08 -4.42
N TYR A 154 -9.21 -21.71 -3.15
CA TYR A 154 -9.99 -20.53 -2.76
C TYR A 154 -9.10 -19.30 -2.46
N ILE A 155 -7.78 -19.43 -2.58
CA ILE A 155 -6.84 -18.32 -2.48
C ILE A 155 -6.33 -18.00 -3.87
N TYR A 156 -6.83 -16.90 -4.44
CA TYR A 156 -6.48 -16.49 -5.77
C TYR A 156 -5.44 -15.36 -5.75
N ALA A 157 -4.35 -15.51 -6.52
CA ALA A 157 -3.34 -14.47 -6.66
C ALA A 157 -3.87 -13.33 -7.53
N GLY A 158 -3.93 -12.13 -6.99
CA GLY A 158 -4.38 -10.92 -7.68
C GLY A 158 -3.28 -9.87 -7.73
N ASP A 159 -3.60 -8.72 -8.32
CA ASP A 159 -2.68 -7.59 -8.52
C ASP A 159 -3.36 -6.22 -8.35
N TYR A 160 -4.56 -6.19 -7.77
CA TYR A 160 -5.43 -5.01 -7.66
C TYR A 160 -6.02 -4.52 -8.99
N THR A 161 -5.93 -5.29 -10.07
CA THR A 161 -6.56 -4.93 -11.35
C THR A 161 -7.95 -5.53 -11.48
N PHE A 162 -8.80 -4.88 -12.27
CA PHE A 162 -10.11 -5.43 -12.65
C PHE A 162 -9.97 -6.81 -13.33
N LYS A 163 -8.93 -6.97 -14.16
CA LYS A 163 -8.68 -8.24 -14.86
C LYS A 163 -8.41 -9.38 -13.88
N ALA A 164 -7.59 -9.16 -12.86
CA ALA A 164 -7.31 -10.17 -11.86
C ALA A 164 -8.58 -10.55 -11.07
N GLY A 165 -9.41 -9.58 -10.70
CA GLY A 165 -10.68 -9.84 -10.05
C GLY A 165 -11.70 -10.59 -10.91
N LEU A 166 -11.67 -10.38 -12.25
CA LEU A 166 -12.55 -11.10 -13.17
C LEU A 166 -12.15 -12.58 -13.34
N LEU A 167 -10.86 -12.89 -13.15
CA LEU A 167 -10.31 -14.24 -13.32
C LEU A 167 -10.37 -15.08 -12.03
N ALA A 168 -10.60 -14.44 -10.88
CA ALA A 168 -10.76 -15.07 -9.59
C ALA A 168 -12.17 -15.66 -9.42
#